data_337505837418ddbb464e782f1f4f4b7d
#
_entry.id   337505837418ddbb464e782f1f4f4b7d
#
_cell.length_a   1.000
_cell.length_b   1.000
_cell.length_c   1.000
_cell.angle_alpha   90.00
_cell.angle_beta   90.00
_cell.angle_gamma   90.00
#
_symmetry.space_group_name_H-M   'P 1'
#
loop_
_entity.id
_entity.type
_entity.pdbx_description
1 polymer ?
#
loop_
_entity_poly.entity_id
_entity_poly.type
_entity_poly.pdbx_seq_one_letter_code
_entity_poly.pdbx_strand_id
1 'polypeptide(L)'
;MQRVSGRVSRIITSSVASLLARASSTQSFGTFSVQPNFRKLQQQGIPGDFPKWGSLRFCRTLGFASGFTPLQPKPLGSILDIERVKNRSSEDIASIWDDYHLGRGHIAASMKPKLYHLLEHRAANCRHFVIPLWRGSGYTTMFAQVQMPHMIFTGLEDYKARGTQAAPYFTVTFYTDFAESKDLVLIRGDIVFTSKLSDSEAKWLLETAQSFYLNDVRYKLVECFNKETREFEFKDVLQALDMPVL
;
A
#
# COMPACT_ATOMS: atom_id res chain seq x y z
N MET A 1 2.54 -21.84 49.89
CA MET A 1 3.17 -20.57 49.51
C MET A 1 3.92 -20.78 48.22
N GLN A 2 3.32 -20.51 47.06
CA GLN A 2 4.04 -20.35 45.79
C GLN A 2 3.24 -19.36 44.95
N ARG A 3 3.89 -18.23 44.65
CA ARG A 3 3.35 -17.18 43.78
C ARG A 3 3.48 -17.64 42.34
N VAL A 4 2.38 -17.70 41.60
CA VAL A 4 2.38 -17.85 40.16
C VAL A 4 2.21 -16.44 39.57
N SER A 5 3.28 -15.98 38.94
CA SER A 5 3.36 -14.71 38.22
C SER A 5 2.61 -14.83 36.92
N GLY A 6 1.49 -14.12 36.77
CA GLY A 6 0.79 -13.99 35.49
C GLY A 6 1.53 -13.06 34.53
N ARG A 7 2.04 -13.59 33.44
CA ARG A 7 2.48 -12.79 32.28
C ARG A 7 1.25 -12.42 31.46
N VAL A 8 0.86 -11.16 31.55
CA VAL A 8 -0.14 -10.57 30.67
C VAL A 8 0.52 -10.31 29.31
N SER A 9 0.00 -10.95 28.30
CA SER A 9 0.36 -10.76 26.89
C SER A 9 0.05 -9.33 26.45
N ARG A 10 1.10 -8.56 26.18
CA ARG A 10 1.00 -7.34 25.38
C ARG A 10 1.13 -7.74 23.91
N ILE A 11 0.04 -7.84 23.23
CA ILE A 11 -0.01 -8.11 21.77
C ILE A 11 -0.57 -6.87 21.07
N ILE A 12 0.25 -6.38 20.15
CA ILE A 12 -0.08 -5.55 18.98
C ILE A 12 -0.44 -4.08 19.25
N THR A 13 0.59 -3.27 19.54
CA THR A 13 0.60 -1.85 19.20
C THR A 13 2.03 -1.30 18.94
N SER A 14 3.02 -2.15 18.66
CA SER A 14 4.42 -1.71 18.63
C SER A 14 5.15 -1.75 17.29
N SER A 15 4.48 -1.94 16.16
CA SER A 15 5.17 -1.98 14.87
C SER A 15 5.33 -0.64 14.15
N VAL A 16 4.69 0.42 14.60
CA VAL A 16 4.81 1.74 13.95
C VAL A 16 5.77 2.69 14.68
N ALA A 17 6.07 2.42 15.95
CA ALA A 17 6.87 3.34 16.78
C ALA A 17 8.38 3.06 16.79
N SER A 18 8.86 1.93 16.25
CA SER A 18 10.27 1.56 16.37
C SER A 18 11.17 1.96 15.19
N LEU A 19 10.63 2.57 14.15
CA LEU A 19 11.42 3.04 13.00
C LEU A 19 11.85 4.52 13.10
N LEU A 20 11.43 5.26 14.13
CA LEU A 20 11.74 6.69 14.29
C LEU A 20 12.84 7.00 15.34
N ALA A 21 13.46 6.01 15.96
CA ALA A 21 14.41 6.23 17.03
C ALA A 21 15.83 5.70 16.74
N ARG A 22 16.41 6.05 15.58
CA ARG A 22 17.86 5.87 15.39
C ARG A 22 18.44 6.79 14.31
N ALA A 23 18.55 8.08 14.59
CA ALA A 23 19.50 8.97 13.90
C ALA A 23 19.76 10.20 14.78
N SER A 24 20.59 10.06 15.81
CA SER A 24 21.32 11.17 16.39
C SER A 24 22.56 10.60 17.09
N SER A 25 23.67 10.53 16.37
CA SER A 25 25.00 10.63 16.92
C SER A 25 25.85 11.44 15.98
N THR A 26 26.06 12.69 16.36
CA THR A 26 27.05 13.62 15.87
C THR A 26 28.46 13.02 15.93
N GLN A 27 29.17 13.03 14.81
CA GLN A 27 30.62 13.16 14.80
C GLN A 27 31.02 14.18 13.75
N SER A 28 31.61 15.26 14.25
CA SER A 28 32.30 16.30 13.50
C SER A 28 33.64 15.80 12.98
N PHE A 29 33.94 15.97 11.71
CA PHE A 29 35.33 16.10 11.21
C PHE A 29 35.36 16.80 9.85
N GLY A 30 36.16 17.89 9.79
CA GLY A 30 37.02 18.21 8.64
C GLY A 30 36.39 18.97 7.47
N THR A 31 36.55 20.28 7.50
CA THR A 31 36.44 21.17 6.35
C THR A 31 37.38 20.76 5.20
N PHE A 32 36.83 20.40 4.05
CA PHE A 32 37.48 20.52 2.75
C PHE A 32 36.57 21.30 1.81
N SER A 33 37.00 22.52 1.52
CA SER A 33 36.42 23.39 0.50
C SER A 33 36.77 22.85 -0.88
N VAL A 34 35.79 22.30 -1.58
CA VAL A 34 35.83 22.13 -3.04
C VAL A 34 34.53 22.69 -3.57
N GLN A 35 34.64 23.81 -4.28
CA GLN A 35 33.53 24.38 -5.02
C GLN A 35 33.19 23.49 -6.21
N PRO A 36 31.97 22.97 -6.37
CA PRO A 36 31.52 22.47 -7.64
C PRO A 36 30.81 23.60 -8.42
N ASN A 37 31.29 23.82 -9.62
CA ASN A 37 30.65 24.62 -10.64
C ASN A 37 29.20 24.20 -10.83
N PHE A 38 28.27 25.01 -10.36
CA PHE A 38 26.86 24.92 -10.69
C PHE A 38 26.67 25.32 -12.16
N ARG A 39 26.71 24.32 -13.07
CA ARG A 39 26.02 24.45 -14.34
C ARG A 39 24.52 24.53 -14.00
N LYS A 40 23.92 25.66 -14.33
CA LYS A 40 22.47 25.86 -14.32
C LYS A 40 21.81 24.71 -15.08
N LEU A 41 21.33 23.72 -14.35
CA LEU A 41 20.28 22.84 -14.83
C LEU A 41 19.03 23.72 -14.89
N GLN A 42 18.57 23.96 -16.11
CA GLN A 42 17.28 24.60 -16.36
C GLN A 42 16.24 23.93 -15.46
N GLN A 43 15.57 24.73 -14.66
CA GLN A 43 14.32 24.38 -14.02
C GLN A 43 13.37 23.93 -15.15
N GLN A 44 13.26 22.62 -15.34
CA GLN A 44 12.09 22.08 -15.99
C GLN A 44 10.95 22.35 -15.02
N GLY A 45 10.10 23.29 -15.41
CA GLY A 45 8.93 23.66 -14.65
C GLY A 45 8.14 22.41 -14.29
N ILE A 46 7.76 22.34 -13.05
CA ILE A 46 6.73 21.44 -12.57
C ILE A 46 5.57 21.62 -13.54
N PRO A 47 5.08 20.60 -14.25
CA PRO A 47 3.87 20.74 -15.03
C PRO A 47 2.73 20.94 -14.02
N GLY A 48 2.43 22.19 -13.72
CA GLY A 48 1.26 22.59 -12.92
C GLY A 48 -0.07 22.39 -13.63
N ASP A 49 -0.07 21.69 -14.74
CA ASP A 49 -1.25 21.24 -15.44
C ASP A 49 -1.40 19.74 -15.25
N PHE A 50 -1.89 19.34 -14.09
CA PHE A 50 -2.68 18.12 -14.05
C PHE A 50 -3.80 18.30 -15.07
N PRO A 51 -3.89 17.50 -16.13
CA PRO A 51 -5.00 17.60 -17.07
C PRO A 51 -6.28 17.53 -16.26
N LYS A 52 -7.17 18.52 -16.47
CA LYS A 52 -8.47 18.61 -15.81
C LYS A 52 -9.10 17.22 -15.82
N TRP A 53 -9.12 16.56 -14.68
CA TRP A 53 -9.66 15.21 -14.49
C TRP A 53 -11.19 15.13 -14.76
N GLY A 54 -11.77 16.25 -15.21
CA GLY A 54 -13.19 16.45 -15.38
C GLY A 54 -13.86 15.67 -16.51
N SER A 55 -13.22 14.69 -17.13
CA SER A 55 -13.87 13.95 -18.23
C SER A 55 -13.43 12.49 -18.40
N LEU A 56 -12.87 11.86 -17.38
CA LEU A 56 -12.80 10.42 -17.40
C LEU A 56 -14.20 9.86 -17.13
N ARG A 57 -14.99 9.73 -18.21
CA ARG A 57 -16.19 8.88 -18.18
C ARG A 57 -15.70 7.46 -17.92
N PHE A 58 -15.64 7.08 -16.63
CA PHE A 58 -15.44 5.69 -16.25
C PHE A 58 -16.67 4.92 -16.74
N CYS A 59 -16.57 4.31 -17.92
CA CYS A 59 -17.50 3.28 -18.33
C CYS A 59 -17.57 2.24 -17.19
N ARG A 60 -18.80 2.00 -16.73
CA ARG A 60 -19.18 0.93 -15.79
C ARG A 60 -19.04 -0.45 -16.45
N THR A 61 -17.93 -0.73 -17.07
CA THR A 61 -17.59 -2.09 -17.47
C THR A 61 -16.59 -2.62 -16.46
N LEU A 62 -17.00 -3.65 -15.75
CA LEU A 62 -16.16 -4.59 -15.00
C LEU A 62 -15.16 -5.27 -15.96
N GLY A 63 -14.25 -4.51 -16.52
CA GLY A 63 -13.22 -4.96 -17.41
C GLY A 63 -11.90 -4.43 -16.89
N PHE A 64 -11.14 -5.27 -16.19
CA PHE A 64 -9.70 -5.13 -16.19
C PHE A 64 -9.26 -5.08 -17.64
N ALA A 65 -8.28 -4.22 -17.95
CA ALA A 65 -7.81 -3.98 -19.30
C ALA A 65 -7.75 -5.25 -20.16
N SER A 66 -8.48 -5.25 -21.29
CA SER A 66 -8.47 -6.35 -22.23
C SER A 66 -7.09 -6.43 -22.90
N GLY A 67 -6.24 -7.31 -22.48
CA GLY A 67 -4.87 -7.51 -22.98
C GLY A 67 -3.91 -8.03 -21.94
N PHE A 68 -4.16 -7.74 -20.69
CA PHE A 68 -3.55 -8.42 -19.57
C PHE A 68 -4.61 -9.33 -18.98
N THR A 69 -4.45 -10.66 -19.11
CA THR A 69 -5.26 -11.57 -18.31
C THR A 69 -4.95 -11.21 -16.87
N PRO A 70 -5.86 -10.55 -16.13
CA PRO A 70 -5.57 -10.23 -14.75
C PRO A 70 -5.19 -11.54 -14.12
N LEU A 71 -4.13 -11.55 -13.34
CA LEU A 71 -3.77 -12.69 -12.52
C LEU A 71 -5.06 -13.08 -11.79
N GLN A 72 -5.72 -14.12 -12.29
CA GLN A 72 -6.94 -14.58 -11.65
C GLN A 72 -6.55 -14.94 -10.22
N PRO A 73 -7.12 -14.28 -9.22
CA PRO A 73 -6.71 -14.52 -7.85
C PRO A 73 -6.93 -15.99 -7.58
N LYS A 74 -5.90 -16.66 -7.10
CA LYS A 74 -5.99 -18.07 -6.71
C LYS A 74 -7.01 -18.18 -5.58
N PRO A 75 -7.96 -19.10 -5.62
CA PRO A 75 -8.86 -19.33 -4.49
C PRO A 75 -8.06 -19.75 -3.25
N LEU A 76 -8.51 -19.35 -2.06
CA LEU A 76 -7.79 -19.62 -0.81
C LEU A 76 -7.44 -21.10 -0.65
N GLY A 77 -8.37 -22.00 -0.96
CA GLY A 77 -8.17 -23.46 -0.88
C GLY A 77 -7.08 -24.03 -1.78
N SER A 78 -6.62 -23.28 -2.80
CA SER A 78 -5.45 -23.66 -3.61
C SER A 78 -4.10 -23.22 -3.01
N ILE A 79 -4.13 -22.37 -2.00
CA ILE A 79 -2.94 -21.81 -1.33
C ILE A 79 -2.79 -22.43 0.05
N LEU A 80 -3.89 -22.52 0.78
CA LEU A 80 -3.95 -22.99 2.16
C LEU A 80 -4.94 -24.15 2.25
N ASP A 81 -4.53 -25.26 2.89
CA ASP A 81 -5.41 -26.37 3.19
C ASP A 81 -6.39 -25.98 4.31
N ILE A 82 -7.60 -25.59 3.92
CA ILE A 82 -8.63 -25.05 4.82
C ILE A 82 -9.00 -26.09 5.90
N GLU A 83 -9.09 -27.38 5.55
CA GLU A 83 -9.47 -28.42 6.50
C GLU A 83 -8.41 -28.62 7.59
N ARG A 84 -7.13 -28.50 7.25
CA ARG A 84 -6.02 -28.63 8.22
C ARG A 84 -5.96 -27.45 9.20
N VAL A 85 -6.37 -26.28 8.79
CA VAL A 85 -6.33 -25.07 9.64
C VAL A 85 -7.64 -24.79 10.36
N LYS A 86 -8.72 -25.50 10.04
CA LYS A 86 -10.07 -25.30 10.58
C LYS A 86 -10.12 -25.25 12.11
N ASN A 87 -9.32 -26.08 12.78
CA ASN A 87 -9.27 -26.18 14.24
C ASN A 87 -8.16 -25.32 14.88
N ARG A 88 -7.44 -24.49 14.10
CA ARG A 88 -6.39 -23.61 14.60
C ARG A 88 -6.98 -22.29 15.08
N SER A 89 -6.22 -21.58 15.92
CA SER A 89 -6.55 -20.22 16.31
C SER A 89 -6.35 -19.22 15.16
N SER A 90 -6.93 -18.02 15.25
CA SER A 90 -6.71 -16.96 14.26
C SER A 90 -5.24 -16.55 14.18
N GLU A 91 -4.55 -16.52 15.32
CA GLU A 91 -3.14 -16.18 15.42
C GLU A 91 -2.25 -17.24 14.75
N ASP A 92 -2.55 -18.52 14.98
CA ASP A 92 -1.83 -19.62 14.32
C ASP A 92 -2.02 -19.60 12.81
N ILE A 93 -3.25 -19.32 12.34
CA ILE A 93 -3.54 -19.23 10.91
C ILE A 93 -2.78 -18.05 10.28
N ALA A 94 -2.75 -16.90 10.94
CA ALA A 94 -1.99 -15.74 10.47
C ALA A 94 -0.49 -16.05 10.41
N SER A 95 0.08 -16.70 11.42
CA SER A 95 1.49 -17.12 11.42
C SER A 95 1.81 -18.11 10.29
N ILE A 96 0.96 -19.14 10.09
CA ILE A 96 1.12 -20.10 8.99
C ILE A 96 1.05 -19.38 7.63
N TRP A 97 0.17 -18.38 7.50
CA TRP A 97 0.04 -17.59 6.28
C TRP A 97 1.29 -16.78 5.98
N ASP A 98 1.84 -16.10 6.99
CA ASP A 98 3.05 -15.31 6.87
C ASP A 98 4.26 -16.19 6.53
N ASP A 99 4.44 -17.30 7.26
CA ASP A 99 5.52 -18.28 7.03
C ASP A 99 5.45 -18.89 5.63
N TYR A 100 4.24 -19.21 5.15
CA TYR A 100 4.06 -19.80 3.82
C TYR A 100 4.53 -18.84 2.71
N HIS A 101 4.32 -17.53 2.86
CA HIS A 101 4.66 -16.55 1.83
C HIS A 101 6.09 -16.00 1.95
N LEU A 102 6.73 -16.20 3.11
CA LEU A 102 8.08 -15.69 3.36
C LEU A 102 9.08 -16.23 2.33
N GLY A 103 9.81 -15.31 1.69
CA GLY A 103 10.84 -15.65 0.70
C GLY A 103 10.33 -16.20 -0.64
N ARG A 104 9.02 -16.14 -0.89
CA ARG A 104 8.40 -16.62 -2.14
C ARG A 104 8.02 -15.51 -3.12
N GLY A 105 8.43 -14.28 -2.85
CA GLY A 105 8.09 -13.11 -3.69
C GLY A 105 6.62 -12.68 -3.57
N HIS A 106 5.98 -13.02 -2.46
CA HIS A 106 4.62 -12.62 -2.12
C HIS A 106 4.62 -11.87 -0.79
N ILE A 107 3.75 -10.88 -0.69
CA ILE A 107 3.54 -10.15 0.56
C ILE A 107 2.34 -10.78 1.26
N ALA A 108 2.55 -11.24 2.49
CA ALA A 108 1.48 -11.70 3.36
C ALA A 108 1.13 -10.64 4.39
N ALA A 109 -0.15 -10.56 4.74
CA ALA A 109 -0.65 -9.79 5.85
C ALA A 109 -2.01 -10.36 6.30
N SER A 110 -2.50 -9.87 7.41
CA SER A 110 -3.83 -10.21 7.91
C SER A 110 -4.48 -8.98 8.57
N MET A 111 -5.80 -8.97 8.64
CA MET A 111 -6.55 -7.93 9.34
C MET A 111 -7.84 -8.46 9.95
N LYS A 112 -8.43 -7.68 10.85
CA LYS A 112 -9.75 -7.97 11.39
C LYS A 112 -10.86 -7.66 10.39
N PRO A 113 -11.95 -8.43 10.32
CA PRO A 113 -13.08 -8.19 9.42
C PRO A 113 -13.67 -6.78 9.56
N LYS A 114 -13.70 -6.24 10.78
CA LYS A 114 -14.17 -4.86 11.02
C LYS A 114 -13.38 -3.82 10.20
N LEU A 115 -12.06 -3.98 10.12
CA LEU A 115 -11.20 -3.08 9.33
C LEU A 115 -11.40 -3.32 7.83
N TYR A 116 -11.56 -4.59 7.43
CA TYR A 116 -11.88 -4.93 6.06
C TYR A 116 -13.18 -4.27 5.59
N HIS A 117 -14.26 -4.38 6.38
CA HIS A 117 -15.55 -3.77 6.02
C HIS A 117 -15.48 -2.23 5.99
N LEU A 118 -14.71 -1.61 6.88
CA LEU A 118 -14.47 -0.17 6.82
C LEU A 118 -13.75 0.22 5.52
N LEU A 119 -12.70 -0.53 5.16
CA LEU A 119 -11.95 -0.33 3.93
C LEU A 119 -12.85 -0.55 2.70
N GLU A 120 -13.63 -1.62 2.66
CA GLU A 120 -14.58 -1.94 1.60
C GLU A 120 -15.61 -0.83 1.41
N HIS A 121 -16.22 -0.36 2.50
CA HIS A 121 -17.19 0.74 2.46
C HIS A 121 -16.58 2.03 1.90
N ARG A 122 -15.37 2.38 2.33
CA ARG A 122 -14.64 3.56 1.86
C ARG A 122 -14.21 3.44 0.41
N ALA A 123 -13.70 2.27 0.03
CA ALA A 123 -13.30 1.98 -1.35
C ALA A 123 -14.47 1.98 -2.33
N ALA A 124 -15.67 1.58 -1.91
CA ALA A 124 -16.87 1.65 -2.75
C ALA A 124 -17.17 3.09 -3.21
N ASN A 125 -16.87 4.07 -2.36
CA ASN A 125 -17.08 5.49 -2.64
C ASN A 125 -15.88 6.18 -3.29
N CYS A 126 -14.65 5.76 -2.94
CA CYS A 126 -13.40 6.39 -3.34
C CYS A 126 -12.41 5.30 -3.80
N ARG A 127 -12.44 5.00 -5.10
CA ARG A 127 -11.72 3.84 -5.68
C ARG A 127 -10.30 4.10 -6.08
N HIS A 128 -9.89 5.34 -6.16
CA HIS A 128 -8.61 5.73 -6.74
C HIS A 128 -7.82 6.58 -5.76
N PHE A 129 -6.51 6.36 -5.73
CA PHE A 129 -5.63 7.24 -4.97
C PHE A 129 -4.21 7.22 -5.55
N VAL A 130 -3.40 8.20 -5.17
CA VAL A 130 -2.00 8.31 -5.57
C VAL A 130 -1.11 8.26 -4.34
N ILE A 131 -0.06 7.44 -4.40
CA ILE A 131 0.87 7.21 -3.29
C ILE A 131 2.29 7.46 -3.78
N PRO A 132 3.06 8.38 -3.16
CA PRO A 132 4.47 8.56 -3.47
C PRO A 132 5.27 7.38 -2.92
N LEU A 133 6.08 6.75 -3.75
CA LEU A 133 7.05 5.74 -3.34
C LEU A 133 8.44 6.36 -3.39
N TRP A 134 9.02 6.59 -2.22
CA TRP A 134 10.31 7.27 -2.11
C TRP A 134 11.47 6.38 -2.55
N ARG A 135 12.37 6.94 -3.37
CA ARG A 135 13.57 6.25 -3.87
C ARG A 135 14.75 7.19 -3.97
N GLY A 136 15.76 6.95 -3.14
CA GLY A 136 16.96 7.79 -3.13
C GLY A 136 16.64 9.26 -2.81
N SER A 137 16.82 10.15 -3.76
CA SER A 137 16.58 11.60 -3.60
C SER A 137 15.22 12.08 -4.10
N GLY A 138 14.34 11.18 -4.55
CA GLY A 138 13.04 11.52 -5.09
C GLY A 138 11.98 10.46 -4.86
N TYR A 139 10.86 10.56 -5.53
CA TYR A 139 9.79 9.57 -5.44
C TYR A 139 9.21 9.21 -6.81
N THR A 140 8.67 8.01 -6.90
CA THR A 140 7.83 7.56 -8.01
C THR A 140 6.40 7.53 -7.51
N THR A 141 5.47 8.11 -8.26
CA THR A 141 4.06 8.07 -7.87
C THR A 141 3.40 6.79 -8.34
N MET A 142 2.79 6.10 -7.42
CA MET A 142 1.99 4.90 -7.69
C MET A 142 0.51 5.27 -7.72
N PHE A 143 -0.20 4.77 -8.70
CA PHE A 143 -1.66 4.89 -8.80
C PHE A 143 -2.30 3.63 -8.23
N ALA A 144 -3.06 3.80 -7.16
CA ALA A 144 -3.80 2.74 -6.50
C ALA A 144 -5.24 2.72 -6.99
N GLN A 145 -5.70 1.55 -7.43
CA GLN A 145 -7.09 1.26 -7.77
C GLN A 145 -7.63 0.24 -6.78
N VAL A 146 -8.61 0.64 -5.99
CA VAL A 146 -9.16 -0.18 -4.90
C VAL A 146 -10.57 -0.59 -5.25
N GLN A 147 -10.73 -1.86 -5.55
CA GLN A 147 -12.03 -2.49 -5.81
C GLN A 147 -12.07 -3.82 -5.09
N MET A 148 -12.56 -3.79 -3.86
CA MET A 148 -12.57 -4.97 -3.00
C MET A 148 -13.24 -6.17 -3.69
N PRO A 149 -12.69 -7.37 -3.54
CA PRO A 149 -11.58 -7.75 -2.65
C PRO A 149 -10.17 -7.53 -3.24
N HIS A 150 -9.99 -6.62 -4.18
CA HIS A 150 -8.69 -6.42 -4.83
C HIS A 150 -8.19 -4.98 -4.71
N MET A 151 -6.86 -4.82 -4.64
CA MET A 151 -6.18 -3.55 -4.88
C MET A 151 -5.12 -3.76 -5.98
N ILE A 152 -4.99 -2.78 -6.86
CA ILE A 152 -4.03 -2.79 -7.96
C ILE A 152 -3.18 -1.53 -7.88
N PHE A 153 -1.86 -1.69 -7.99
CA PHE A 153 -0.91 -0.59 -7.99
C PHE A 153 -0.17 -0.55 -9.31
N THR A 154 -0.25 0.57 -10.00
CA THR A 154 0.38 0.81 -11.30
C THR A 154 1.24 2.07 -11.20
N GLY A 155 2.37 2.15 -11.89
CA GLY A 155 3.11 3.41 -12.01
C GLY A 155 2.22 4.48 -12.64
N LEU A 156 2.13 5.67 -12.01
CA LEU A 156 1.25 6.74 -12.50
C LEU A 156 1.57 7.16 -13.94
N GLU A 157 2.85 7.23 -14.29
CA GLU A 157 3.26 7.59 -15.65
C GLU A 157 2.87 6.52 -16.69
N ASP A 158 2.99 5.24 -16.32
CA ASP A 158 2.52 4.16 -17.20
C ASP A 158 1.00 4.20 -17.36
N TYR A 159 0.28 4.52 -16.28
CA TYR A 159 -1.17 4.67 -16.34
C TYR A 159 -1.60 5.88 -17.17
N LYS A 160 -0.89 7.02 -17.09
CA LYS A 160 -1.14 8.19 -17.94
C LYS A 160 -0.90 7.87 -19.42
N ALA A 161 0.14 7.09 -19.72
CA ALA A 161 0.49 6.76 -21.10
C ALA A 161 -0.44 5.71 -21.73
N ARG A 162 -0.93 4.75 -20.95
CA ARG A 162 -1.63 3.55 -21.47
C ARG A 162 -3.07 3.39 -20.92
N GLY A 163 -3.47 4.19 -19.95
CA GLY A 163 -4.76 4.08 -19.29
C GLY A 163 -4.97 2.70 -18.66
N THR A 164 -6.13 2.12 -18.91
CA THR A 164 -6.49 0.77 -18.44
C THR A 164 -5.68 -0.37 -19.04
N GLN A 165 -4.84 -0.08 -20.06
CA GLN A 165 -3.91 -1.04 -20.68
C GLN A 165 -2.57 -1.12 -19.93
N ALA A 166 -2.34 -0.24 -18.94
CA ALA A 166 -1.12 -0.28 -18.16
C ALA A 166 -1.09 -1.52 -17.27
N ALA A 167 -0.02 -2.30 -17.37
CA ALA A 167 0.14 -3.48 -16.54
C ALA A 167 0.39 -3.09 -15.08
N PRO A 168 -0.24 -3.75 -14.11
CA PRO A 168 -0.02 -3.48 -12.70
C PRO A 168 1.40 -3.89 -12.27
N TYR A 169 1.99 -3.16 -11.34
CA TYR A 169 3.27 -3.52 -10.73
C TYR A 169 3.07 -4.45 -9.54
N PHE A 170 1.94 -4.28 -8.84
CA PHE A 170 1.61 -5.01 -7.65
C PHE A 170 0.10 -5.18 -7.54
N THR A 171 -0.35 -6.37 -7.19
CA THR A 171 -1.77 -6.69 -6.98
C THR A 171 -1.97 -7.29 -5.60
N VAL A 172 -3.06 -6.93 -4.95
CA VAL A 172 -3.41 -7.42 -3.62
C VAL A 172 -4.79 -8.06 -3.66
N THR A 173 -4.91 -9.20 -3.00
CA THR A 173 -6.17 -9.94 -2.86
C THR A 173 -6.48 -10.15 -1.38
N PHE A 174 -7.72 -9.90 -0.99
CA PHE A 174 -8.25 -10.12 0.34
C PHE A 174 -9.12 -11.39 0.35
N TYR A 175 -8.86 -12.29 1.29
CA TYR A 175 -9.59 -13.54 1.47
C TYR A 175 -10.42 -13.46 2.74
N THR A 176 -11.74 -13.47 2.58
CA THR A 176 -12.71 -13.32 3.67
C THR A 176 -13.25 -14.65 4.20
N ASP A 177 -12.71 -15.77 3.71
CA ASP A 177 -13.17 -17.13 4.06
C ASP A 177 -13.20 -17.40 5.58
N PHE A 178 -12.30 -16.76 6.32
CA PHE A 178 -12.22 -16.87 7.78
C PHE A 178 -12.82 -15.70 8.54
N ALA A 179 -13.47 -14.74 7.85
CA ALA A 179 -13.98 -13.52 8.45
C ALA A 179 -15.00 -13.80 9.56
N GLU A 180 -16.00 -14.65 9.28
CA GLU A 180 -17.04 -14.97 10.26
C GLU A 180 -16.60 -16.04 11.27
N SER A 181 -15.85 -17.04 10.84
CA SER A 181 -15.51 -18.19 11.68
C SER A 181 -14.33 -17.96 12.61
N LYS A 182 -13.38 -17.08 12.23
CA LYS A 182 -12.12 -16.84 12.94
C LYS A 182 -11.81 -15.35 13.21
N ASP A 183 -12.71 -14.46 12.86
CA ASP A 183 -12.48 -13.01 12.95
C ASP A 183 -11.17 -12.57 12.24
N LEU A 184 -10.92 -13.17 11.06
CA LEU A 184 -9.67 -13.03 10.32
C LEU A 184 -9.91 -12.87 8.81
N VAL A 185 -9.29 -11.87 8.22
CA VAL A 185 -9.17 -11.70 6.77
C VAL A 185 -7.70 -11.82 6.40
N LEU A 186 -7.38 -12.74 5.50
CA LEU A 186 -6.04 -12.95 5.00
C LEU A 186 -5.79 -12.07 3.77
N ILE A 187 -4.57 -11.58 3.62
CA ILE A 187 -4.18 -10.66 2.55
C ILE A 187 -2.95 -11.24 1.85
N ARG A 188 -3.01 -11.28 0.53
CA ARG A 188 -1.88 -11.67 -0.30
C ARG A 188 -1.59 -10.58 -1.33
N GLY A 189 -0.34 -10.16 -1.38
CA GLY A 189 0.19 -9.29 -2.41
C GLY A 189 1.09 -10.05 -3.38
N ASP A 190 0.86 -9.89 -4.67
CA ASP A 190 1.65 -10.49 -5.74
C ASP A 190 2.39 -9.39 -6.50
N ILE A 191 3.73 -9.41 -6.48
CA ILE A 191 4.57 -8.46 -7.23
C ILE A 191 4.67 -8.97 -8.66
N VAL A 192 4.08 -8.21 -9.59
CA VAL A 192 4.05 -8.56 -11.03
C VAL A 192 5.37 -8.18 -11.70
N PHE A 193 5.95 -7.04 -11.34
CA PHE A 193 7.21 -6.54 -11.90
C PHE A 193 8.27 -6.37 -10.82
N THR A 194 9.06 -7.41 -10.58
CA THR A 194 10.15 -7.39 -9.60
C THR A 194 11.28 -6.42 -9.97
N SER A 195 11.42 -6.07 -11.25
CA SER A 195 12.34 -5.02 -11.71
C SER A 195 11.86 -3.60 -11.39
N LYS A 196 10.58 -3.42 -11.08
CA LYS A 196 9.95 -2.13 -10.78
C LYS A 196 9.63 -1.94 -9.31
N LEU A 197 9.52 -3.02 -8.54
CA LEU A 197 9.11 -2.98 -7.15
C LEU A 197 9.78 -4.09 -6.36
N SER A 198 10.43 -3.73 -5.26
CA SER A 198 10.99 -4.69 -4.30
C SER A 198 9.94 -5.16 -3.29
N ASP A 199 10.21 -6.25 -2.59
CA ASP A 199 9.32 -6.81 -1.56
C ASP A 199 9.04 -5.79 -0.44
N SER A 200 10.07 -5.06 -0.01
CA SER A 200 9.92 -4.01 1.02
C SER A 200 9.08 -2.84 0.56
N GLU A 201 9.23 -2.42 -0.70
CA GLU A 201 8.40 -1.35 -1.29
C GLU A 201 6.95 -1.79 -1.47
N ALA A 202 6.72 -3.04 -1.89
CA ALA A 202 5.37 -3.60 -2.04
C ALA A 202 4.65 -3.69 -0.68
N LYS A 203 5.35 -4.15 0.36
CA LYS A 203 4.83 -4.19 1.72
C LYS A 203 4.48 -2.78 2.21
N TRP A 204 5.39 -1.84 2.05
CA TRP A 204 5.17 -0.44 2.42
C TRP A 204 3.97 0.18 1.67
N LEU A 205 3.82 -0.10 0.37
CA LEU A 205 2.68 0.37 -0.43
C LEU A 205 1.35 -0.17 0.10
N LEU A 206 1.29 -1.47 0.45
CA LEU A 206 0.10 -2.08 1.03
C LEU A 206 -0.27 -1.42 2.36
N GLU A 207 0.69 -1.30 3.28
CA GLU A 207 0.49 -0.69 4.60
C GLU A 207 0.07 0.78 4.46
N THR A 208 0.70 1.52 3.56
CA THR A 208 0.39 2.92 3.29
C THR A 208 -1.02 3.08 2.71
N ALA A 209 -1.38 2.28 1.71
CA ALA A 209 -2.74 2.30 1.15
C ALA A 209 -3.79 2.00 2.22
N GLN A 210 -3.58 0.95 3.02
CA GLN A 210 -4.47 0.63 4.14
C GLN A 210 -4.57 1.82 5.12
N SER A 211 -3.47 2.47 5.46
CA SER A 211 -3.47 3.61 6.37
C SER A 211 -4.31 4.78 5.86
N PHE A 212 -4.29 5.05 4.56
CA PHE A 212 -5.12 6.10 3.95
C PHE A 212 -6.61 5.76 4.00
N TYR A 213 -6.96 4.49 3.83
CA TYR A 213 -8.35 4.07 3.88
C TYR A 213 -8.88 3.81 5.29
N LEU A 214 -8.03 3.51 6.27
CA LEU A 214 -8.45 3.15 7.63
C LEU A 214 -8.35 4.30 8.64
N ASN A 215 -7.49 5.30 8.41
CA ASN A 215 -7.37 6.47 9.25
C ASN A 215 -8.31 7.58 8.77
N ASP A 216 -9.14 8.13 9.67
CA ASP A 216 -10.16 9.13 9.32
C ASP A 216 -9.56 10.43 8.77
N VAL A 217 -8.41 10.87 9.30
CA VAL A 217 -7.75 12.10 8.85
C VAL A 217 -7.16 11.90 7.46
N ARG A 218 -6.46 10.80 7.24
CA ARG A 218 -5.87 10.47 5.94
C ARG A 218 -6.93 10.17 4.87
N TYR A 219 -8.04 9.58 5.26
CA TYR A 219 -9.13 9.28 4.33
C TYR A 219 -9.74 10.53 3.70
N LYS A 220 -9.70 11.68 4.37
CA LYS A 220 -10.14 12.97 3.77
C LYS A 220 -9.34 13.32 2.51
N LEU A 221 -8.06 12.98 2.46
CA LEU A 221 -7.25 13.17 1.25
C LEU A 221 -7.70 12.24 0.11
N VAL A 222 -8.08 11.01 0.44
CA VAL A 222 -8.66 10.07 -0.54
C VAL A 222 -10.00 10.59 -1.05
N GLU A 223 -10.85 11.12 -0.17
CA GLU A 223 -12.12 11.74 -0.57
C GLU A 223 -11.90 12.96 -1.45
N CYS A 224 -11.01 13.86 -1.06
CA CYS A 224 -10.65 15.03 -1.85
C CYS A 224 -10.15 14.64 -3.25
N PHE A 225 -9.28 13.64 -3.36
CA PHE A 225 -8.80 13.12 -4.64
C PHE A 225 -9.92 12.59 -5.55
N ASN A 226 -10.93 11.93 -4.99
CA ASN A 226 -12.02 11.29 -5.76
C ASN A 226 -13.20 12.24 -6.04
N LYS A 227 -13.51 13.15 -5.12
CA LYS A 227 -14.73 13.97 -5.17
C LYS A 227 -14.44 15.44 -5.49
N GLU A 228 -13.34 15.96 -5.00
CA GLU A 228 -12.97 17.40 -5.05
C GLU A 228 -11.59 17.57 -5.71
N THR A 229 -11.39 16.93 -6.85
CA THR A 229 -10.08 16.83 -7.53
C THR A 229 -9.41 18.17 -7.81
N ARG A 230 -10.17 19.27 -7.85
CA ARG A 230 -9.63 20.63 -8.05
C ARG A 230 -8.95 21.18 -6.80
N GLU A 231 -9.34 20.70 -5.63
CA GLU A 231 -8.83 21.12 -4.33
C GLU A 231 -7.72 20.18 -3.83
N PHE A 232 -7.54 19.06 -4.51
CA PHE A 232 -6.53 18.06 -4.14
C PHE A 232 -5.12 18.57 -4.48
N GLU A 233 -4.27 18.65 -3.48
CA GLU A 233 -2.86 18.96 -3.61
C GLU A 233 -1.99 17.76 -3.21
N PHE A 234 -1.12 17.34 -4.10
CA PHE A 234 -0.25 16.19 -3.83
C PHE A 234 0.73 16.42 -2.67
N LYS A 235 1.07 17.68 -2.40
CA LYS A 235 1.90 18.05 -1.23
C LYS A 235 1.29 17.59 0.10
N ASP A 236 -0.05 17.57 0.21
CA ASP A 236 -0.74 17.16 1.44
C ASP A 236 -0.57 15.66 1.69
N VAL A 237 -0.44 14.87 0.61
CA VAL A 237 -0.10 13.43 0.70
C VAL A 237 1.33 13.26 1.21
N LEU A 238 2.28 14.05 0.70
CA LEU A 238 3.67 14.03 1.16
C LEU A 238 3.75 14.39 2.65
N GLN A 239 3.06 15.45 3.07
CA GLN A 239 3.01 15.86 4.48
C GLN A 239 2.37 14.80 5.37
N ALA A 240 1.28 14.17 4.93
CA ALA A 240 0.63 13.08 5.69
C ALA A 240 1.51 11.84 5.86
N LEU A 241 2.56 11.72 5.07
CA LEU A 241 3.55 10.64 5.12
C LEU A 241 4.90 11.09 5.71
N ASP A 242 4.99 12.32 6.23
CA ASP A 242 6.23 12.93 6.74
C ASP A 242 7.36 12.94 5.68
N MET A 243 7.00 13.06 4.40
CA MET A 243 7.94 13.09 3.29
C MET A 243 8.32 14.53 2.92
N PRO A 244 9.56 14.76 2.43
CA PRO A 244 9.96 16.08 1.97
C PRO A 244 9.08 16.56 0.81
N VAL A 245 8.65 17.82 0.88
CA VAL A 245 8.00 18.50 -0.23
C VAL A 245 9.13 19.06 -1.11
N LEU A 246 9.32 18.48 -2.30
CA LEU A 246 10.36 18.86 -3.26
C LEU A 246 9.95 20.10 -4.05
#